data_a47afbd5032c144294204a01e6a066a2
#
_entry.id   a47afbd5032c144294204a01e6a066a2
#
_cell.length_a   1.000
_cell.length_b   1.000
_cell.length_c   1.000
_cell.angle_alpha   90.00
_cell.angle_beta   90.00
_cell.angle_gamma   90.00
#
_symmetry.space_group_name_H-M   'P 1'
#
loop_
_entity.id
_entity.type
_entity.pdbx_description
1 polymer ?
#
loop_
_entity_poly.entity_id
_entity_poly.type
_entity_poly.pdbx_seq_one_letter_code
_entity_poly.pdbx_strand_id
1 'polypeptide(L)'
;MSFSINGKTAIVTGAANGLGLAIARQFADKGANVMCADMDEKKLEEEWGGDSEDGSVRYFAGDLRQRLTIANLVSATIDSFERVDILVNGSRQMIETNALDVEDTSVSVLLEQNLMTALHLTQHVARRMIKQGADQPEGQLGSIINLSSIAARHTRPELMGYSIASAALEQMTRSMALALASERIRVNAVAFGSVMSASLQSSVIEHSEWRDDIRAHTPLGRIASPAELTDAVQFLAAESSCFITGEVITIDG
;
A
#
# COMPACT_ATOMS: atom_id res chain seq x y z
N MET A 1 16.65 19.25 1.11
CA MET A 1 16.19 18.10 0.30
C MET A 1 14.76 17.85 0.71
N SER A 2 13.83 17.95 -0.17
CA SER A 2 12.42 17.71 0.13
C SER A 2 12.05 16.28 -0.32
N PHE A 3 11.24 15.58 0.45
CA PHE A 3 10.61 14.32 0.01
C PHE A 3 9.55 14.62 -1.07
N SER A 4 9.94 15.41 -2.07
CA SER A 4 9.01 15.88 -3.09
C SER A 4 8.60 14.76 -4.03
N ILE A 5 7.30 14.66 -4.22
CA ILE A 5 6.65 13.80 -5.23
C ILE A 5 5.80 14.64 -6.19
N ASN A 6 6.02 15.96 -6.17
CA ASN A 6 5.27 16.91 -7.00
C ASN A 6 5.41 16.55 -8.49
N GLY A 7 4.29 16.50 -9.21
CA GLY A 7 4.21 16.14 -10.62
C GLY A 7 4.45 14.64 -10.92
N LYS A 8 4.69 13.79 -9.92
CA LYS A 8 4.72 12.33 -10.10
C LYS A 8 3.32 11.76 -10.17
N THR A 9 3.15 10.65 -10.85
CA THR A 9 1.87 9.92 -10.90
C THR A 9 1.94 8.68 -10.05
N ALA A 10 1.00 8.54 -9.11
CA ALA A 10 0.90 7.45 -8.17
C ALA A 10 -0.38 6.63 -8.35
N ILE A 11 -0.28 5.31 -8.30
CA ILE A 11 -1.40 4.42 -8.04
C ILE A 11 -1.37 4.08 -6.56
N VAL A 12 -2.48 4.31 -5.85
CA VAL A 12 -2.64 3.92 -4.43
C VAL A 12 -3.84 2.99 -4.32
N THR A 13 -3.60 1.74 -3.91
CA THR A 13 -4.69 0.77 -3.69
C THR A 13 -5.12 0.72 -2.23
N GLY A 14 -6.37 0.33 -1.97
CA GLY A 14 -6.98 0.45 -0.64
C GLY A 14 -7.32 1.91 -0.28
N ALA A 15 -7.58 2.75 -1.30
CA ALA A 15 -7.71 4.20 -1.15
C ALA A 15 -9.11 4.68 -0.72
N ALA A 16 -10.05 3.77 -0.49
CA ALA A 16 -11.39 4.11 0.00
C ALA A 16 -11.44 4.34 1.53
N ASN A 17 -10.43 3.87 2.27
CA ASN A 17 -10.40 4.02 3.73
C ASN A 17 -8.99 3.84 4.33
N GLY A 18 -8.88 4.07 5.63
CA GLY A 18 -7.70 3.75 6.44
C GLY A 18 -6.39 4.37 5.95
N LEU A 19 -5.34 3.56 5.88
CA LEU A 19 -4.00 4.01 5.51
C LEU A 19 -3.89 4.37 4.03
N GLY A 20 -4.52 3.59 3.14
CA GLY A 20 -4.50 3.89 1.70
C GLY A 20 -5.13 5.24 1.40
N LEU A 21 -6.27 5.55 2.02
CA LEU A 21 -6.91 6.87 1.94
C LEU A 21 -5.99 7.99 2.46
N ALA A 22 -5.38 7.80 3.64
CA ALA A 22 -4.48 8.80 4.21
C ALA A 22 -3.25 9.06 3.32
N ILE A 23 -2.68 8.00 2.73
CA ILE A 23 -1.55 8.10 1.79
C ILE A 23 -1.99 8.83 0.51
N ALA A 24 -3.14 8.47 -0.06
CA ALA A 24 -3.66 9.09 -1.28
C ALA A 24 -3.89 10.60 -1.09
N ARG A 25 -4.52 10.99 0.04
CA ARG A 25 -4.72 12.40 0.40
C ARG A 25 -3.39 13.15 0.54
N GLN A 26 -2.44 12.58 1.28
CA GLN A 26 -1.12 13.21 1.43
C GLN A 26 -0.40 13.36 0.09
N PHE A 27 -0.46 12.36 -0.78
CA PHE A 27 0.20 12.42 -2.10
C PHE A 27 -0.43 13.52 -2.97
N ALA A 28 -1.76 13.64 -2.96
CA ALA A 28 -2.47 14.73 -3.65
C ALA A 28 -2.09 16.10 -3.07
N ASP A 29 -2.07 16.27 -1.75
CA ASP A 29 -1.65 17.50 -1.07
C ASP A 29 -0.18 17.89 -1.37
N LYS A 30 0.65 16.91 -1.74
CA LYS A 30 2.05 17.12 -2.14
C LYS A 30 2.23 17.32 -3.65
N GLY A 31 1.15 17.47 -4.38
CA GLY A 31 1.14 17.80 -5.82
C GLY A 31 1.41 16.59 -6.74
N ALA A 32 1.20 15.38 -6.27
CA ALA A 32 1.21 14.20 -7.13
C ALA A 32 -0.15 14.04 -7.84
N ASN A 33 -0.12 13.47 -9.05
CA ASN A 33 -1.32 12.91 -9.66
C ASN A 33 -1.60 11.56 -9.00
N VAL A 34 -2.84 11.30 -8.56
CA VAL A 34 -3.18 10.10 -7.80
C VAL A 34 -4.35 9.35 -8.44
N MET A 35 -4.12 8.10 -8.80
CA MET A 35 -5.16 7.14 -9.11
C MET A 35 -5.50 6.35 -7.85
N CYS A 36 -6.65 6.64 -7.25
CA CYS A 36 -7.16 6.02 -6.05
C CYS A 36 -7.94 4.74 -6.41
N ALA A 37 -7.45 3.56 -6.03
CA ALA A 37 -8.10 2.30 -6.39
C ALA A 37 -8.61 1.53 -5.17
N ASP A 38 -9.84 1.04 -5.26
CA ASP A 38 -10.45 0.17 -4.24
C ASP A 38 -11.59 -0.65 -4.87
N MET A 39 -12.10 -1.65 -4.17
CA MET A 39 -13.31 -2.37 -4.56
C MET A 39 -14.60 -1.71 -4.05
N ASP A 40 -14.52 -0.84 -3.05
CA ASP A 40 -15.64 -0.10 -2.47
C ASP A 40 -15.91 1.18 -3.27
N GLU A 41 -16.64 1.02 -4.39
CA GLU A 41 -16.98 2.12 -5.31
C GLU A 41 -17.69 3.27 -4.59
N LYS A 42 -18.62 2.93 -3.68
CA LYS A 42 -19.40 3.93 -2.96
C LYS A 42 -18.50 4.85 -2.12
N LYS A 43 -17.57 4.27 -1.36
CA LYS A 43 -16.63 5.08 -0.58
C LYS A 43 -15.64 5.84 -1.44
N LEU A 44 -15.18 5.26 -2.57
CA LEU A 44 -14.36 5.99 -3.52
C LEU A 44 -15.09 7.20 -4.07
N GLU A 45 -16.36 7.06 -4.43
CA GLU A 45 -17.20 8.17 -4.92
C GLU A 45 -17.43 9.23 -3.85
N GLU A 46 -17.71 8.81 -2.60
CA GLU A 46 -17.86 9.73 -1.47
C GLU A 46 -16.60 10.54 -1.17
N GLU A 47 -15.42 9.92 -1.31
CA GLU A 47 -14.13 10.55 -0.99
C GLU A 47 -13.50 11.32 -2.16
N TRP A 48 -13.67 10.83 -3.38
CA TRP A 48 -12.94 11.27 -4.56
C TRP A 48 -13.84 11.64 -5.74
N GLY A 49 -15.18 11.49 -5.63
CA GLY A 49 -16.14 11.75 -6.71
C GLY A 49 -16.36 13.23 -7.01
N GLY A 50 -15.87 14.13 -6.17
CA GLY A 50 -15.80 15.56 -6.50
C GLY A 50 -14.71 15.80 -7.55
N ASP A 51 -14.98 16.64 -8.53
CA ASP A 51 -13.93 17.08 -9.46
C ASP A 51 -12.81 17.77 -8.67
N SER A 52 -11.61 17.17 -8.66
CA SER A 52 -10.43 17.94 -8.27
C SER A 52 -10.30 19.09 -9.27
N GLU A 53 -10.23 20.33 -8.79
CA GLU A 53 -10.23 21.55 -9.65
C GLU A 53 -9.18 21.49 -10.76
N ASP A 54 -8.08 20.75 -10.52
CA ASP A 54 -6.95 20.59 -11.45
C ASP A 54 -6.89 19.21 -12.13
N GLY A 55 -7.84 18.32 -11.83
CA GLY A 55 -7.87 16.96 -12.40
C GLY A 55 -6.77 16.01 -11.91
N SER A 56 -6.01 16.38 -10.87
CA SER A 56 -4.86 15.61 -10.34
C SER A 56 -5.26 14.33 -9.61
N VAL A 57 -6.51 14.17 -9.20
CA VAL A 57 -7.00 12.96 -8.54
C VAL A 57 -8.08 12.30 -9.39
N ARG A 58 -7.99 10.99 -9.52
CA ARG A 58 -8.98 10.12 -10.15
C ARG A 58 -9.19 8.89 -9.30
N TYR A 59 -10.34 8.26 -9.40
CA TYR A 59 -10.58 6.99 -8.75
C TYR A 59 -10.93 5.88 -9.75
N PHE A 60 -10.68 4.65 -9.31
CA PHE A 60 -10.96 3.43 -10.06
C PHE A 60 -11.54 2.38 -9.11
N ALA A 61 -12.78 1.96 -9.36
CA ALA A 61 -13.45 0.92 -8.60
C ALA A 61 -13.26 -0.45 -9.26
N GLY A 62 -12.80 -1.45 -8.49
CA GLY A 62 -12.69 -2.80 -9.02
C GLY A 62 -11.97 -3.79 -8.10
N ASP A 63 -12.26 -5.06 -8.31
CA ASP A 63 -11.64 -6.18 -7.60
C ASP A 63 -10.27 -6.52 -8.23
N LEU A 64 -9.19 -6.11 -7.57
CA LEU A 64 -7.82 -6.30 -8.04
C LEU A 64 -7.31 -7.75 -7.94
N ARG A 65 -8.10 -8.70 -7.42
CA ARG A 65 -7.81 -10.14 -7.56
C ARG A 65 -7.99 -10.60 -9.01
N GLN A 66 -8.76 -9.86 -9.78
CA GLN A 66 -9.01 -10.13 -11.20
C GLN A 66 -7.91 -9.50 -12.07
N ARG A 67 -7.17 -10.31 -12.83
CA ARG A 67 -6.07 -9.82 -13.68
C ARG A 67 -6.50 -8.78 -14.72
N LEU A 68 -7.71 -8.91 -15.25
CA LEU A 68 -8.27 -7.95 -16.20
C LEU A 68 -8.51 -6.58 -15.52
N THR A 69 -8.98 -6.59 -14.28
CA THR A 69 -9.19 -5.36 -13.50
C THR A 69 -7.86 -4.65 -13.25
N ILE A 70 -6.79 -5.40 -12.96
CA ILE A 70 -5.43 -4.82 -12.84
C ILE A 70 -5.00 -4.15 -14.14
N ALA A 71 -5.19 -4.81 -15.28
CA ALA A 71 -4.83 -4.24 -16.58
C ALA A 71 -5.65 -2.97 -16.88
N ASN A 72 -6.93 -2.97 -16.55
CA ASN A 72 -7.82 -1.81 -16.71
C ASN A 72 -7.41 -0.65 -15.80
N LEU A 73 -7.03 -0.91 -14.54
CA LEU A 73 -6.52 0.12 -13.63
C LEU A 73 -5.26 0.80 -14.20
N VAL A 74 -4.31 0.02 -14.69
CA VAL A 74 -3.08 0.59 -15.29
C VAL A 74 -3.44 1.40 -16.54
N SER A 75 -4.33 0.90 -17.41
CA SER A 75 -4.79 1.65 -18.59
C SER A 75 -5.47 2.95 -18.20
N ALA A 76 -6.43 2.93 -17.27
CA ALA A 76 -7.12 4.12 -16.80
C ALA A 76 -6.15 5.16 -16.20
N THR A 77 -5.10 4.70 -15.49
CA THR A 77 -4.06 5.60 -14.98
C THR A 77 -3.31 6.29 -16.11
N ILE A 78 -2.95 5.53 -17.16
CA ILE A 78 -2.22 6.07 -18.31
C ILE A 78 -3.11 7.01 -19.14
N ASP A 79 -4.36 6.67 -19.32
CA ASP A 79 -5.33 7.52 -20.06
C ASP A 79 -5.58 8.85 -19.34
N SER A 80 -5.50 8.85 -17.99
CA SER A 80 -5.70 10.07 -17.18
C SER A 80 -4.43 10.91 -17.03
N PHE A 81 -3.26 10.27 -16.90
CA PHE A 81 -2.02 10.95 -16.46
C PHE A 81 -0.80 10.66 -17.35
N GLU A 82 -0.94 9.87 -18.41
CA GLU A 82 0.08 9.50 -19.40
C GLU A 82 1.23 8.61 -18.86
N ARG A 83 1.42 8.56 -17.54
CA ARG A 83 2.53 7.88 -16.88
C ARG A 83 2.14 7.25 -15.54
N VAL A 84 3.03 6.42 -14.99
CA VAL A 84 3.00 5.95 -13.60
C VAL A 84 4.43 5.91 -13.05
N ASP A 85 4.67 6.54 -11.91
CA ASP A 85 5.98 6.66 -11.26
C ASP A 85 6.04 5.95 -9.91
N ILE A 86 4.90 5.88 -9.24
CA ILE A 86 4.77 5.36 -7.88
C ILE A 86 3.63 4.35 -7.84
N LEU A 87 3.87 3.21 -7.19
CA LEU A 87 2.82 2.27 -6.81
C LEU A 87 2.83 2.07 -5.30
N VAL A 88 1.68 2.23 -4.66
CA VAL A 88 1.46 1.85 -3.26
C VAL A 88 0.46 0.70 -3.22
N ASN A 89 0.94 -0.50 -2.91
CA ASN A 89 0.11 -1.67 -2.66
C ASN A 89 -0.44 -1.60 -1.22
N GLY A 90 -1.59 -0.96 -1.04
CA GLY A 90 -2.25 -0.73 0.24
C GLY A 90 -3.53 -1.53 0.45
N SER A 91 -4.08 -2.13 -0.61
CA SER A 91 -5.27 -2.98 -0.51
C SER A 91 -4.94 -4.25 0.27
N ARG A 92 -5.62 -4.45 1.40
CA ARG A 92 -5.41 -5.61 2.25
C ARG A 92 -6.67 -5.98 3.01
N GLN A 93 -6.74 -7.23 3.42
CA GLN A 93 -7.79 -7.77 4.28
C GLN A 93 -7.16 -8.42 5.51
N MET A 94 -7.87 -8.39 6.62
CA MET A 94 -7.54 -9.13 7.83
C MET A 94 -8.75 -9.97 8.20
N ILE A 95 -8.54 -11.28 8.31
CA ILE A 95 -9.54 -12.27 8.70
C ILE A 95 -8.91 -13.12 9.79
N GLU A 96 -9.68 -13.47 10.80
CA GLU A 96 -9.26 -14.42 11.83
C GLU A 96 -9.09 -15.81 11.22
N THR A 97 -8.08 -16.54 11.68
CA THR A 97 -7.74 -17.89 11.25
C THR A 97 -7.98 -18.86 12.40
N ASN A 98 -8.69 -19.95 12.15
CA ASN A 98 -8.73 -21.09 13.08
C ASN A 98 -7.62 -22.10 12.71
N ALA A 99 -6.51 -22.04 13.42
CA ALA A 99 -5.30 -22.82 13.09
C ALA A 99 -5.48 -24.37 13.15
N LEU A 100 -6.51 -24.88 13.82
CA LEU A 100 -6.80 -26.30 13.95
C LEU A 100 -7.98 -26.78 13.09
N ASP A 101 -8.66 -25.88 12.41
CA ASP A 101 -9.75 -26.22 11.50
C ASP A 101 -9.19 -26.50 10.10
N VAL A 102 -9.28 -27.76 9.66
CA VAL A 102 -8.77 -28.18 8.35
C VAL A 102 -9.60 -27.62 7.17
N GLU A 103 -10.79 -27.13 7.44
CA GLU A 103 -11.68 -26.49 6.47
C GLU A 103 -11.50 -24.95 6.43
N ASP A 104 -10.66 -24.38 7.31
CA ASP A 104 -10.39 -22.95 7.30
C ASP A 104 -9.66 -22.53 6.02
N THR A 105 -10.27 -21.65 5.26
CA THR A 105 -9.73 -21.11 4.00
C THR A 105 -9.08 -19.74 4.15
N SER A 106 -9.04 -19.17 5.35
CA SER A 106 -8.57 -17.80 5.59
C SER A 106 -7.15 -17.54 5.10
N VAL A 107 -6.24 -18.51 5.27
CA VAL A 107 -4.85 -18.41 4.77
C VAL A 107 -4.83 -18.23 3.26
N SER A 108 -5.60 -19.06 2.52
CA SER A 108 -5.65 -18.98 1.05
C SER A 108 -6.25 -17.65 0.58
N VAL A 109 -7.34 -17.21 1.21
CA VAL A 109 -7.99 -15.92 0.92
C VAL A 109 -7.03 -14.77 1.16
N LEU A 110 -6.30 -14.78 2.30
CA LEU A 110 -5.36 -13.71 2.65
C LEU A 110 -4.12 -13.71 1.77
N LEU A 111 -3.62 -14.87 1.34
CA LEU A 111 -2.55 -14.93 0.36
C LEU A 111 -2.99 -14.37 -0.99
N GLU A 112 -4.18 -14.68 -1.47
CA GLU A 112 -4.70 -14.14 -2.73
C GLU A 112 -4.87 -12.62 -2.64
N GLN A 113 -5.52 -12.12 -1.58
CA GLN A 113 -5.82 -10.71 -1.40
C GLN A 113 -4.56 -9.86 -1.11
N ASN A 114 -3.73 -10.29 -0.16
CA ASN A 114 -2.67 -9.44 0.39
C ASN A 114 -1.32 -9.64 -0.29
N LEU A 115 -1.10 -10.79 -0.97
CA LEU A 115 0.15 -11.10 -1.64
C LEU A 115 0.00 -11.16 -3.16
N MET A 116 -0.89 -12.04 -3.68
CA MET A 116 -0.96 -12.28 -5.13
C MET A 116 -1.47 -11.05 -5.88
N THR A 117 -2.42 -10.33 -5.32
CA THR A 117 -2.89 -9.05 -5.86
C THR A 117 -1.73 -8.04 -5.97
N ALA A 118 -0.94 -7.86 -4.90
CA ALA A 118 0.21 -6.96 -4.89
C ALA A 118 1.28 -7.41 -5.89
N LEU A 119 1.56 -8.71 -5.99
CA LEU A 119 2.52 -9.26 -6.96
C LEU A 119 2.09 -8.96 -8.41
N HIS A 120 0.85 -9.29 -8.76
CA HIS A 120 0.35 -9.08 -10.11
C HIS A 120 0.32 -7.60 -10.50
N LEU A 121 -0.14 -6.74 -9.59
CA LEU A 121 -0.15 -5.30 -9.83
C LEU A 121 1.29 -4.75 -9.98
N THR A 122 2.21 -5.17 -9.11
CA THR A 122 3.64 -4.84 -9.21
C THR A 122 4.21 -5.21 -10.59
N GLN A 123 3.91 -6.42 -11.10
CA GLN A 123 4.36 -6.87 -12.41
C GLN A 123 3.80 -6.02 -13.55
N HIS A 124 2.51 -5.66 -13.51
CA HIS A 124 1.88 -4.84 -14.54
C HIS A 124 2.43 -3.40 -14.54
N VAL A 125 2.55 -2.79 -13.36
CA VAL A 125 3.07 -1.43 -13.21
C VAL A 125 4.55 -1.35 -13.57
N ALA A 126 5.38 -2.31 -13.12
CA ALA A 126 6.80 -2.34 -13.46
C ALA A 126 7.03 -2.44 -14.97
N ARG A 127 6.27 -3.29 -15.69
CA ARG A 127 6.31 -3.35 -17.16
C ARG A 127 5.97 -2.01 -17.81
N ARG A 128 5.02 -1.27 -17.26
CA ARG A 128 4.68 0.06 -17.76
C ARG A 128 5.78 1.06 -17.47
N MET A 129 6.36 1.07 -16.26
CA MET A 129 7.50 1.92 -15.89
C MET A 129 8.71 1.69 -16.81
N ILE A 130 9.04 0.44 -17.11
CA ILE A 130 10.12 0.09 -18.05
C ILE A 130 9.81 0.63 -19.45
N LYS A 131 8.58 0.40 -19.95
CA LYS A 131 8.19 0.86 -21.30
C LYS A 131 8.24 2.38 -21.43
N GLN A 132 7.76 3.13 -20.43
CA GLN A 132 7.77 4.60 -20.48
C GLN A 132 9.18 5.19 -20.30
N GLY A 133 10.09 4.46 -19.67
CA GLY A 133 11.48 4.87 -19.45
C GLY A 133 12.47 4.40 -20.52
N ALA A 134 12.00 3.81 -21.63
CA ALA A 134 12.87 3.23 -22.66
C ALA A 134 13.87 4.23 -23.24
N ASP A 135 13.46 5.48 -23.40
CA ASP A 135 14.29 6.57 -23.93
C ASP A 135 15.00 7.38 -22.83
N GLN A 136 14.86 7.01 -21.56
CA GLN A 136 15.49 7.67 -20.43
C GLN A 136 16.80 6.94 -20.06
N PRO A 137 17.98 7.49 -20.40
CA PRO A 137 19.25 6.78 -20.22
C PRO A 137 19.66 6.64 -18.75
N GLU A 138 19.26 7.58 -17.89
CA GLU A 138 19.67 7.66 -16.48
C GLU A 138 18.50 8.00 -15.56
N GLY A 139 18.72 7.86 -14.24
CA GLY A 139 17.76 8.18 -13.21
C GLY A 139 16.77 7.06 -12.91
N GLN A 140 15.97 7.24 -11.89
CA GLN A 140 14.99 6.27 -11.42
C GLN A 140 13.76 6.24 -12.34
N LEU A 141 13.27 5.04 -12.66
CA LEU A 141 12.04 4.85 -13.44
C LEU A 141 10.79 4.74 -12.56
N GLY A 142 10.93 4.24 -11.33
CA GLY A 142 9.78 4.12 -10.45
C GLY A 142 10.10 3.68 -9.03
N SER A 143 9.11 3.84 -8.15
CA SER A 143 9.14 3.36 -6.77
C SER A 143 7.87 2.58 -6.45
N ILE A 144 8.02 1.37 -5.92
CA ILE A 144 6.94 0.49 -5.50
C ILE A 144 7.03 0.31 -3.98
N ILE A 145 5.94 0.58 -3.28
CA ILE A 145 5.86 0.49 -1.82
C ILE A 145 4.75 -0.48 -1.43
N ASN A 146 5.11 -1.51 -0.68
CA ASN A 146 4.18 -2.50 -0.17
C ASN A 146 3.82 -2.19 1.29
N LEU A 147 2.53 -2.12 1.62
CA LEU A 147 2.08 -1.96 3.00
C LEU A 147 2.01 -3.32 3.68
N SER A 148 2.99 -3.62 4.53
CA SER A 148 3.07 -4.82 5.36
C SER A 148 2.56 -4.55 6.80
N SER A 149 2.82 -5.46 7.70
CA SER A 149 2.44 -5.38 9.11
C SER A 149 3.52 -5.96 10.00
N ILE A 150 3.63 -5.47 11.24
CA ILE A 150 4.43 -6.12 12.28
C ILE A 150 3.99 -7.56 12.54
N ALA A 151 2.76 -7.92 12.19
CA ALA A 151 2.26 -9.29 12.26
C ALA A 151 3.12 -10.30 11.47
N ALA A 152 3.91 -9.83 10.48
CA ALA A 152 4.91 -10.64 9.80
C ALA A 152 5.98 -11.21 10.75
N ARG A 153 6.20 -10.59 11.91
CA ARG A 153 7.26 -10.93 12.88
C ARG A 153 6.70 -11.21 14.27
N HIS A 154 5.60 -10.58 14.65
CA HIS A 154 4.93 -10.69 15.94
C HIS A 154 3.51 -11.22 15.73
N THR A 155 3.39 -12.55 15.61
CA THR A 155 2.11 -13.18 15.30
C THR A 155 1.27 -13.42 16.56
N ARG A 156 -0.04 -13.52 16.36
CA ARG A 156 -1.01 -14.08 17.31
C ARG A 156 -1.69 -15.27 16.66
N PRO A 157 -2.16 -16.27 17.43
CA PRO A 157 -2.79 -17.47 16.84
C PRO A 157 -3.92 -17.16 15.88
N GLU A 158 -4.81 -16.24 16.25
CA GLU A 158 -5.96 -15.81 15.45
C GLU A 158 -5.57 -15.01 14.17
N LEU A 159 -4.34 -14.49 14.11
CA LEU A 159 -3.80 -13.76 12.98
C LEU A 159 -2.85 -14.59 12.10
N MET A 160 -2.84 -15.91 12.24
CA MET A 160 -1.89 -16.78 11.53
C MET A 160 -1.88 -16.52 10.02
N GLY A 161 -3.03 -16.53 9.35
CA GLY A 161 -3.11 -16.30 7.90
C GLY A 161 -2.65 -14.90 7.51
N TYR A 162 -3.01 -13.87 8.28
CA TYR A 162 -2.57 -12.50 8.05
C TYR A 162 -1.05 -12.35 8.24
N SER A 163 -0.47 -13.01 9.24
CA SER A 163 0.97 -13.04 9.51
C SER A 163 1.74 -13.72 8.38
N ILE A 164 1.25 -14.87 7.89
CA ILE A 164 1.82 -15.59 6.75
C ILE A 164 1.82 -14.71 5.50
N ALA A 165 0.69 -14.10 5.17
CA ALA A 165 0.57 -13.25 4.00
C ALA A 165 1.47 -12.00 4.09
N SER A 166 1.57 -11.39 5.28
CA SER A 166 2.46 -10.23 5.52
C SER A 166 3.93 -10.61 5.40
N ALA A 167 4.35 -11.74 5.97
CA ALA A 167 5.72 -12.24 5.85
C ALA A 167 6.09 -12.58 4.39
N ALA A 168 5.15 -13.20 3.66
CA ALA A 168 5.32 -13.49 2.25
C ALA A 168 5.42 -12.21 1.40
N LEU A 169 4.66 -11.16 1.72
CA LEU A 169 4.75 -9.85 1.07
C LEU A 169 6.11 -9.18 1.31
N GLU A 170 6.67 -9.26 2.52
CA GLU A 170 8.02 -8.78 2.79
C GLU A 170 9.07 -9.53 1.98
N GLN A 171 8.95 -10.85 1.85
CA GLN A 171 9.87 -11.64 1.02
C GLN A 171 9.69 -11.33 -0.47
N MET A 172 8.46 -11.17 -0.95
CA MET A 172 8.17 -10.70 -2.32
C MET A 172 8.83 -9.33 -2.57
N THR A 173 8.76 -8.41 -1.62
CA THR A 173 9.42 -7.09 -1.71
C THR A 173 10.91 -7.23 -2.00
N ARG A 174 11.63 -8.04 -1.23
CA ARG A 174 13.07 -8.28 -1.42
C ARG A 174 13.37 -8.91 -2.77
N SER A 175 12.57 -9.90 -3.16
CA SER A 175 12.74 -10.61 -4.44
C SER A 175 12.49 -9.69 -5.65
N MET A 176 11.43 -8.88 -5.60
CA MET A 176 11.11 -7.93 -6.66
C MET A 176 12.12 -6.77 -6.72
N ALA A 177 12.66 -6.34 -5.57
CA ALA A 177 13.73 -5.35 -5.52
C ALA A 177 14.97 -5.81 -6.32
N LEU A 178 15.40 -7.05 -6.13
CA LEU A 178 16.52 -7.63 -6.88
C LEU A 178 16.17 -7.79 -8.38
N ALA A 179 14.98 -8.28 -8.69
CA ALA A 179 14.55 -8.51 -10.07
C ALA A 179 14.41 -7.22 -10.88
N LEU A 180 14.07 -6.10 -10.24
CA LEU A 180 13.82 -4.81 -10.90
C LEU A 180 14.95 -3.79 -10.74
N ALA A 181 16.03 -4.14 -10.04
CA ALA A 181 17.15 -3.23 -9.80
C ALA A 181 17.84 -2.78 -11.11
N SER A 182 18.08 -3.70 -12.04
CA SER A 182 18.65 -3.37 -13.37
C SER A 182 17.73 -2.46 -14.19
N GLU A 183 16.44 -2.49 -13.92
CA GLU A 183 15.44 -1.64 -14.56
C GLU A 183 15.26 -0.30 -13.83
N ARG A 184 16.09 0.01 -12.83
CA ARG A 184 16.07 1.27 -12.08
C ARG A 184 14.73 1.53 -11.38
N ILE A 185 14.04 0.46 -10.96
CA ILE A 185 12.81 0.49 -10.17
C ILE A 185 13.13 -0.02 -8.77
N ARG A 186 12.78 0.76 -7.76
CA ARG A 186 12.93 0.39 -6.37
C ARG A 186 11.67 -0.28 -5.85
N VAL A 187 11.83 -1.29 -5.00
CA VAL A 187 10.71 -1.96 -4.31
C VAL A 187 11.03 -2.04 -2.83
N ASN A 188 10.20 -1.42 -1.99
CA ASN A 188 10.36 -1.41 -0.55
C ASN A 188 9.03 -1.72 0.14
N ALA A 189 9.06 -1.97 1.44
CA ALA A 189 7.86 -2.13 2.24
C ALA A 189 7.88 -1.25 3.49
N VAL A 190 6.69 -0.97 4.01
CA VAL A 190 6.52 -0.38 5.34
C VAL A 190 5.67 -1.35 6.16
N ALA A 191 6.24 -1.84 7.27
CA ALA A 191 5.55 -2.70 8.22
C ALA A 191 4.98 -1.85 9.35
N PHE A 192 3.65 -1.80 9.43
CA PHE A 192 2.96 -0.98 10.42
C PHE A 192 2.60 -1.77 11.67
N GLY A 193 2.66 -1.09 12.81
CA GLY A 193 2.03 -1.49 14.05
C GLY A 193 0.55 -1.11 14.09
N SER A 194 0.05 -0.88 15.30
CA SER A 194 -1.32 -0.41 15.50
C SER A 194 -1.45 1.06 15.10
N VAL A 195 -2.42 1.33 14.23
CA VAL A 195 -2.74 2.67 13.72
C VAL A 195 -4.20 2.96 14.03
N MET A 196 -4.48 4.15 14.53
CA MET A 196 -5.82 4.63 14.82
C MET A 196 -6.59 4.90 13.50
N SER A 197 -6.91 3.83 12.77
CA SER A 197 -7.84 3.89 11.64
C SER A 197 -9.28 4.02 12.13
N ALA A 198 -10.19 4.42 11.25
CA ALA A 198 -11.62 4.51 11.59
C ALA A 198 -12.16 3.14 12.10
N SER A 199 -11.70 2.04 11.51
CA SER A 199 -12.06 0.68 11.93
C SER A 199 -11.58 0.38 13.36
N LEU A 200 -10.29 0.65 13.66
CA LEU A 200 -9.76 0.46 15.01
C LEU A 200 -10.44 1.38 16.01
N GLN A 201 -10.74 2.62 15.63
CA GLN A 201 -11.43 3.58 16.47
C GLN A 201 -12.81 3.07 16.89
N SER A 202 -13.59 2.51 15.98
CA SER A 202 -14.88 1.87 16.29
C SER A 202 -14.72 0.70 17.24
N SER A 203 -13.78 -0.21 16.97
CA SER A 203 -13.51 -1.37 17.83
C SER A 203 -13.05 -0.99 19.24
N VAL A 204 -12.22 0.05 19.37
CA VAL A 204 -11.71 0.55 20.65
C VAL A 204 -12.78 1.30 21.45
N ILE A 205 -13.80 1.88 20.79
CA ILE A 205 -14.97 2.46 21.48
C ILE A 205 -15.80 1.34 22.12
N GLU A 206 -15.97 0.22 21.42
CA GLU A 206 -16.70 -0.94 21.91
C GLU A 206 -15.93 -1.75 22.98
N HIS A 207 -14.60 -1.79 22.87
CA HIS A 207 -13.68 -2.57 23.69
C HIS A 207 -12.52 -1.70 24.19
N SER A 208 -12.75 -0.91 25.24
CA SER A 208 -11.75 0.02 25.77
C SER A 208 -10.47 -0.66 26.26
N GLU A 209 -10.55 -1.91 26.72
CA GLU A 209 -9.43 -2.74 27.13
C GLU A 209 -8.41 -3.00 26.02
N TRP A 210 -8.86 -3.06 24.76
CA TRP A 210 -7.96 -3.23 23.61
C TRP A 210 -7.06 -2.02 23.40
N ARG A 211 -7.59 -0.84 23.68
CA ARG A 211 -6.80 0.40 23.59
C ARG A 211 -5.64 0.40 24.59
N ASP A 212 -5.92 -0.02 25.81
CA ASP A 212 -4.92 -0.06 26.88
C ASP A 212 -3.91 -1.18 26.64
N ASP A 213 -4.34 -2.33 26.11
CA ASP A 213 -3.46 -3.43 25.70
C ASP A 213 -2.51 -2.99 24.57
N ILE A 214 -3.03 -2.37 23.52
CA ILE A 214 -2.20 -1.86 22.41
C ILE A 214 -1.17 -0.83 22.94
N ARG A 215 -1.60 0.09 23.81
CA ARG A 215 -0.71 1.11 24.39
C ARG A 215 0.36 0.49 25.27
N ALA A 216 0.03 -0.51 26.06
CA ALA A 216 0.96 -1.21 26.93
C ALA A 216 2.06 -1.97 26.14
N HIS A 217 1.71 -2.46 24.96
CA HIS A 217 2.63 -3.17 24.07
C HIS A 217 3.37 -2.25 23.05
N THR A 218 3.03 -0.96 23.03
CA THR A 218 3.70 0.02 22.17
C THR A 218 4.74 0.79 23.01
N PRO A 219 6.04 0.69 22.75
CA PRO A 219 7.09 1.36 23.54
C PRO A 219 6.86 2.88 23.73
N LEU A 220 6.34 3.59 22.73
CA LEU A 220 5.98 5.01 22.84
C LEU A 220 4.68 5.27 23.61
N GLY A 221 4.00 4.23 24.12
CA GLY A 221 2.83 4.32 25.01
C GLY A 221 1.56 4.87 24.36
N ARG A 222 1.47 4.88 23.02
CA ARG A 222 0.33 5.40 22.28
C ARG A 222 0.12 4.69 20.94
N ILE A 223 -1.07 4.83 20.39
CA ILE A 223 -1.39 4.36 19.05
C ILE A 223 -1.03 5.49 18.05
N ALA A 224 -0.41 5.15 16.94
CA ALA A 224 -0.05 6.12 15.91
C ALA A 224 -1.29 6.65 15.18
N SER A 225 -1.23 7.91 14.75
CA SER A 225 -2.19 8.45 13.77
C SER A 225 -1.83 8.01 12.35
N PRO A 226 -2.79 7.94 11.42
CA PRO A 226 -2.48 7.65 10.00
C PRO A 226 -1.42 8.59 9.41
N ALA A 227 -1.44 9.88 9.75
CA ALA A 227 -0.52 10.88 9.25
C ALA A 227 0.95 10.59 9.60
N GLU A 228 1.23 9.99 10.77
CA GLU A 228 2.60 9.66 11.18
C GLU A 228 3.23 8.54 10.33
N LEU A 229 2.42 7.79 9.62
CA LEU A 229 2.84 6.65 8.79
C LEU A 229 3.01 7.04 7.33
N THR A 230 2.25 8.04 6.87
CA THR A 230 2.27 8.47 5.48
C THR A 230 3.58 9.12 5.07
N ASP A 231 4.28 9.79 6.01
CA ASP A 231 5.59 10.41 5.76
C ASP A 231 6.66 9.40 5.35
N ALA A 232 6.68 8.22 5.95
CA ALA A 232 7.63 7.18 5.57
C ALA A 232 7.32 6.60 4.18
N VAL A 233 6.04 6.47 3.82
CA VAL A 233 5.64 6.05 2.48
C VAL A 233 6.04 7.11 1.46
N GLN A 234 5.83 8.39 1.75
CA GLN A 234 6.26 9.50 0.90
C GLN A 234 7.78 9.55 0.75
N PHE A 235 8.54 9.34 1.83
CA PHE A 235 10.00 9.23 1.77
C PHE A 235 10.44 8.13 0.81
N LEU A 236 9.86 6.94 0.90
CA LEU A 236 10.18 5.82 0.00
C LEU A 236 9.73 6.08 -1.46
N ALA A 237 8.68 6.86 -1.66
CA ALA A 237 8.21 7.27 -2.99
C ALA A 237 9.16 8.30 -3.65
N ALA A 238 9.79 9.16 -2.85
CA ALA A 238 10.59 10.28 -3.33
C ALA A 238 12.00 9.86 -3.81
N GLU A 239 12.63 10.72 -4.59
CA GLU A 239 14.02 10.55 -5.04
C GLU A 239 15.04 10.58 -3.89
N SER A 240 14.67 11.13 -2.72
CA SER A 240 15.52 11.14 -1.52
C SER A 240 15.88 9.74 -1.02
N SER A 241 15.13 8.71 -1.40
CA SER A 241 15.39 7.31 -1.10
C SER A 241 15.96 6.52 -2.28
N CYS A 242 16.58 7.19 -3.27
CA CYS A 242 17.05 6.59 -4.53
C CYS A 242 18.05 5.43 -4.34
N PHE A 243 18.71 5.33 -3.18
CA PHE A 243 19.66 4.24 -2.87
C PHE A 243 19.09 3.22 -1.87
N ILE A 244 17.76 3.19 -1.70
CA ILE A 244 17.06 2.25 -0.81
C ILE A 244 16.16 1.35 -1.65
N THR A 245 16.45 0.05 -1.69
CA THR A 245 15.60 -0.97 -2.32
C THR A 245 15.71 -2.30 -1.58
N GLY A 246 14.61 -3.04 -1.50
CA GLY A 246 14.53 -4.32 -0.78
C GLY A 246 14.32 -4.17 0.74
N GLU A 247 14.18 -2.95 1.24
CA GLU A 247 14.03 -2.68 2.67
C GLU A 247 12.59 -2.80 3.14
N VAL A 248 12.45 -3.16 4.42
CA VAL A 248 11.20 -3.18 5.17
C VAL A 248 11.36 -2.24 6.37
N ILE A 249 10.84 -1.02 6.23
CA ILE A 249 10.85 -0.03 7.31
C ILE A 249 9.73 -0.37 8.29
N THR A 250 10.07 -0.57 9.56
CA THR A 250 9.09 -0.82 10.63
C THR A 250 8.70 0.50 11.29
N ILE A 251 7.39 0.72 11.45
CA ILE A 251 6.81 1.90 12.12
C ILE A 251 5.75 1.39 13.08
N ASP A 252 6.16 1.13 14.30
CA ASP A 252 5.32 0.46 15.31
C ASP A 252 5.38 1.13 16.71
N GLY A 253 6.24 2.14 16.85
CA GLY A 253 6.38 2.92 18.09
C GLY A 253 7.04 2.19 19.22
#